data_f76b1cc040a0ab52d67afa6951dfb20b
#
_entry.id   f76b1cc040a0ab52d67afa6951dfb20b
#
_cell.length_a   1.000
_cell.length_b   1.000
_cell.length_c   1.000
_cell.angle_alpha   90.00
_cell.angle_beta   90.00
_cell.angle_gamma   90.00
#
_symmetry.space_group_name_H-M   'P 1'
#
loop_
_entity.id
_entity.type
_entity.pdbx_description
1 polymer ?
#
loop_
_entity_poly.entity_id
_entity_poly.type
_entity_poly.pdbx_seq_one_letter_code
_entity_poly.pdbx_strand_id
1 'polypeptide(L)'
;FLKIDSVINISKNEGYDNQPSFFDNDNILFSSTRNNQTDVALYNIKDSSTIWLTNTPNGSEYSPLRIPSKNAISAIRLDKDGLQRLYEYDINTGESEVILPDLKVGYHVWFSSDIIVCTVLIENRMDLVISNLKANTNYTVQKNVGRSLHKIPNSNLVSYISKTDDSVTIRSLDPITLKSEELIATMGGSEDVCWTENGDLITAYDT
;
A
#
# COMPACT_ATOMS: atom_id res chain seq x y z
N PHE A 1 -7.59 24.23 7.89
CA PHE A 1 -6.66 24.27 6.74
C PHE A 1 -5.35 23.63 7.17
N LEU A 2 -4.88 22.64 6.41
CA LEU A 2 -3.56 22.06 6.58
C LEU A 2 -2.51 23.14 6.23
N LYS A 3 -1.59 23.44 7.15
CA LYS A 3 -0.49 24.36 6.90
C LYS A 3 0.78 23.53 6.68
N ILE A 4 1.40 23.65 5.51
CA ILE A 4 2.71 23.07 5.25
C ILE A 4 3.75 24.08 5.75
N ASP A 5 4.53 23.71 6.76
CA ASP A 5 5.49 24.60 7.41
C ASP A 5 6.91 24.45 6.82
N SER A 6 7.35 23.20 6.58
CA SER A 6 8.64 22.91 5.95
C SER A 6 8.58 21.63 5.12
N VAL A 7 9.34 21.59 4.04
CA VAL A 7 9.50 20.40 3.20
C VAL A 7 10.94 19.92 3.29
N ILE A 8 11.13 18.63 3.61
CA ILE A 8 12.45 18.02 3.74
C ILE A 8 12.50 16.82 2.78
N ASN A 9 13.58 16.75 1.99
CA ASN A 9 13.89 15.54 1.21
C ASN A 9 14.54 14.51 2.15
N ILE A 10 13.83 13.42 2.44
CA ILE A 10 14.28 12.37 3.37
C ILE A 10 15.11 11.27 2.70
N SER A 11 14.89 11.01 1.42
CA SER A 11 15.59 9.93 0.70
C SER A 11 17.01 10.34 0.27
N LYS A 12 17.19 11.60 -0.17
CA LYS A 12 18.46 12.14 -0.69
C LYS A 12 19.09 11.25 -1.78
N ASN A 13 18.25 10.58 -2.56
CA ASN A 13 18.62 9.61 -3.58
C ASN A 13 18.29 10.17 -4.96
N GLU A 14 19.09 9.85 -5.99
CA GLU A 14 18.84 10.25 -7.38
C GLU A 14 17.94 9.25 -8.14
N GLY A 15 17.59 8.11 -7.50
CA GLY A 15 16.79 7.06 -8.08
C GLY A 15 15.28 7.23 -7.84
N TYR A 16 14.58 6.12 -8.00
CA TYR A 16 13.17 6.03 -7.67
C TYR A 16 12.99 5.91 -6.16
N ASP A 17 12.24 6.85 -5.57
CA ASP A 17 11.80 6.82 -4.18
C ASP A 17 10.31 7.08 -4.15
N ASN A 18 9.51 6.14 -3.63
CA ASN A 18 8.07 6.23 -3.71
C ASN A 18 7.36 5.37 -2.64
N GLN A 19 6.03 5.46 -2.62
CA GLN A 19 5.11 4.64 -1.83
C GLN A 19 5.43 4.67 -0.31
N PRO A 20 5.53 5.86 0.28
CA PRO A 20 5.81 5.99 1.70
C PRO A 20 4.64 5.48 2.54
N SER A 21 4.96 4.88 3.67
CA SER A 21 3.99 4.52 4.71
C SER A 21 4.60 4.68 6.09
N PHE A 22 3.80 5.00 7.09
CA PHE A 22 4.28 5.03 8.47
C PHE A 22 4.41 3.61 9.00
N PHE A 23 5.62 3.25 9.48
CA PHE A 23 5.83 2.06 10.28
C PHE A 23 5.32 2.28 11.70
N ASP A 24 5.64 3.45 12.27
CA ASP A 24 5.16 3.99 13.53
C ASP A 24 5.28 5.54 13.50
N ASN A 25 5.14 6.20 14.65
CA ASN A 25 5.17 7.66 14.75
C ASN A 25 6.54 8.28 14.43
N ASP A 26 7.61 7.50 14.48
CA ASP A 26 8.98 7.96 14.31
C ASP A 26 9.65 7.42 13.04
N ASN A 27 9.02 6.45 12.37
CA ASN A 27 9.64 5.72 11.28
C ASN A 27 8.74 5.68 10.03
N ILE A 28 9.34 5.95 8.87
CA ILE A 28 8.69 5.91 7.55
C ILE A 28 9.33 4.82 6.71
N LEU A 29 8.52 3.90 6.20
CA LEU A 29 8.89 2.94 5.16
C LEU A 29 8.73 3.58 3.79
N PHE A 30 9.60 3.26 2.85
CA PHE A 30 9.42 3.63 1.44
C PHE A 30 10.22 2.68 0.54
N SER A 31 9.79 2.61 -0.72
CA SER A 31 10.53 1.91 -1.77
C SER A 31 11.61 2.83 -2.32
N SER A 32 12.85 2.39 -2.37
CA SER A 32 13.99 3.20 -2.82
C SER A 32 14.93 2.40 -3.71
N THR A 33 15.42 3.01 -4.79
CA THR A 33 16.33 2.36 -5.73
C THR A 33 17.78 2.57 -5.33
N ARG A 34 18.52 1.45 -5.25
CA ARG A 34 19.98 1.42 -5.15
C ARG A 34 20.56 0.31 -6.04
N ASN A 35 21.71 0.53 -6.63
CA ASN A 35 22.39 -0.50 -7.44
C ASN A 35 21.49 -1.12 -8.53
N ASN A 36 20.63 -0.32 -9.17
CA ASN A 36 19.64 -0.75 -10.17
C ASN A 36 18.58 -1.73 -9.64
N GLN A 37 18.30 -1.72 -8.35
CA GLN A 37 17.30 -2.53 -7.69
C GLN A 37 16.50 -1.65 -6.73
N THR A 38 15.21 -1.92 -6.58
CA THR A 38 14.35 -1.24 -5.61
C THR A 38 14.18 -2.12 -4.39
N ASP A 39 14.59 -1.60 -3.24
CA ASP A 39 14.46 -2.24 -1.93
C ASP A 39 13.62 -1.40 -0.99
N VAL A 40 13.24 -1.95 0.17
CA VAL A 40 12.55 -1.21 1.23
C VAL A 40 13.57 -0.55 2.15
N ALA A 41 13.43 0.76 2.30
CA ALA A 41 14.16 1.57 3.27
C ALA A 41 13.23 1.99 4.43
N LEU A 42 13.83 2.17 5.61
CA LEU A 42 13.20 2.71 6.81
C LEU A 42 13.95 3.98 7.22
N TYR A 43 13.27 5.11 7.20
CA TYR A 43 13.79 6.40 7.65
C TYR A 43 13.29 6.71 9.05
N ASN A 44 14.22 7.02 9.97
CA ASN A 44 13.88 7.49 11.30
C ASN A 44 13.84 9.03 11.31
N ILE A 45 12.71 9.59 11.72
CA ILE A 45 12.45 11.04 11.72
C ILE A 45 13.29 11.77 12.77
N LYS A 46 13.56 11.13 13.93
CA LYS A 46 14.22 11.79 15.07
C LYS A 46 15.72 12.02 14.84
N ASP A 47 16.40 11.02 14.30
CA ASP A 47 17.84 11.07 14.07
C ASP A 47 18.22 11.26 12.61
N SER A 48 17.24 11.33 11.71
CA SER A 48 17.42 11.49 10.27
C SER A 48 18.27 10.39 9.62
N SER A 49 18.22 9.18 10.18
CA SER A 49 18.94 8.01 9.67
C SER A 49 18.06 7.16 8.76
N THR A 50 18.68 6.47 7.81
CA THR A 50 18.03 5.51 6.94
C THR A 50 18.73 4.17 7.04
N ILE A 51 17.95 3.09 7.20
CA ILE A 51 18.43 1.72 7.11
C ILE A 51 17.68 0.97 6.02
N TRP A 52 18.31 -0.04 5.43
CA TRP A 52 17.69 -0.91 4.44
C TRP A 52 17.16 -2.17 5.11
N LEU A 53 15.86 -2.45 4.92
CA LEU A 53 15.20 -3.61 5.49
C LEU A 53 15.25 -4.82 4.56
N THR A 54 15.33 -4.60 3.25
CA THR A 54 15.41 -5.68 2.27
C THR A 54 16.67 -5.57 1.40
N ASN A 55 17.06 -6.69 0.83
CA ASN A 55 18.14 -6.78 -0.15
C ASN A 55 17.90 -8.05 -0.97
N THR A 56 17.04 -7.95 -1.99
CA THR A 56 16.60 -9.11 -2.79
C THR A 56 17.23 -9.08 -4.17
N PRO A 57 18.34 -9.79 -4.41
CA PRO A 57 19.12 -9.66 -5.67
C PRO A 57 18.34 -9.99 -6.96
N ASN A 58 17.23 -10.73 -6.84
CA ASN A 58 16.42 -11.19 -7.96
C ASN A 58 15.02 -10.58 -8.00
N GLY A 59 14.75 -9.56 -7.19
CA GLY A 59 13.45 -8.91 -7.10
C GLY A 59 13.57 -7.42 -6.80
N SER A 60 12.46 -6.73 -6.89
CA SER A 60 12.30 -5.34 -6.45
C SER A 60 11.04 -5.22 -5.61
N GLU A 61 11.14 -4.54 -4.47
CA GLU A 61 10.06 -4.38 -3.51
C GLU A 61 9.37 -3.04 -3.64
N TYR A 62 8.03 -3.06 -3.55
CA TYR A 62 7.16 -1.91 -3.70
C TYR A 62 6.06 -1.89 -2.64
N SER A 63 5.52 -0.69 -2.37
CA SER A 63 4.36 -0.47 -1.48
C SER A 63 4.53 -1.11 -0.09
N PRO A 64 5.63 -0.82 0.64
CA PRO A 64 5.85 -1.44 1.94
C PRO A 64 4.84 -0.98 2.97
N LEU A 65 4.31 -1.91 3.77
CA LEU A 65 3.43 -1.63 4.89
C LEU A 65 3.85 -2.44 6.13
N ARG A 66 3.65 -1.86 7.32
CA ARG A 66 3.76 -2.62 8.56
C ARG A 66 2.67 -3.68 8.65
N ILE A 67 3.03 -4.90 9.04
CA ILE A 67 2.04 -5.95 9.34
C ILE A 67 1.49 -5.73 10.76
N PRO A 68 0.15 -5.67 10.94
CA PRO A 68 -0.44 -5.51 12.27
C PRO A 68 -0.02 -6.62 13.23
N SER A 69 0.35 -6.24 14.46
CA SER A 69 0.71 -7.16 15.56
C SER A 69 1.94 -8.03 15.32
N LYS A 70 2.74 -7.75 14.28
CA LYS A 70 4.01 -8.42 13.98
C LYS A 70 5.17 -7.43 13.94
N ASN A 71 6.39 -7.94 14.19
CA ASN A 71 7.63 -7.22 13.93
C ASN A 71 8.11 -7.49 12.50
N ALA A 72 7.25 -7.21 11.54
CA ALA A 72 7.44 -7.52 10.13
C ALA A 72 6.78 -6.45 9.25
N ILE A 73 7.23 -6.39 8.01
CA ILE A 73 6.61 -5.60 6.95
C ILE A 73 6.10 -6.51 5.83
N SER A 74 5.12 -6.03 5.10
CA SER A 74 4.74 -6.60 3.81
C SER A 74 5.17 -5.70 2.69
N ALA A 75 5.60 -6.28 1.57
CA ALA A 75 5.88 -5.56 0.34
C ALA A 75 5.49 -6.40 -0.89
N ILE A 76 5.13 -5.72 -1.95
CA ILE A 76 4.90 -6.37 -3.24
C ILE A 76 6.27 -6.55 -3.90
N ARG A 77 6.65 -7.79 -4.18
CA ARG A 77 7.89 -8.10 -4.87
C ARG A 77 7.63 -8.48 -6.32
N LEU A 78 8.34 -7.80 -7.22
CA LEU A 78 8.43 -8.13 -8.63
C LEU A 78 9.78 -8.81 -8.87
N ASP A 79 9.74 -10.12 -9.07
CA ASP A 79 10.92 -10.93 -9.38
C ASP A 79 11.36 -10.76 -10.85
N LYS A 80 12.63 -11.01 -11.15
CA LYS A 80 13.20 -10.86 -12.51
C LYS A 80 12.56 -11.77 -13.55
N ASP A 81 11.94 -12.88 -13.12
CA ASP A 81 11.18 -13.79 -13.99
C ASP A 81 9.74 -13.29 -14.28
N GLY A 82 9.36 -12.12 -13.73
CA GLY A 82 8.06 -11.49 -13.91
C GLY A 82 7.00 -11.92 -12.89
N LEU A 83 7.33 -12.76 -11.92
CA LEU A 83 6.43 -13.06 -10.81
C LEU A 83 6.24 -11.83 -9.93
N GLN A 84 4.99 -11.51 -9.63
CA GLN A 84 4.61 -10.42 -8.73
C GLN A 84 3.70 -10.94 -7.64
N ARG A 85 4.16 -10.87 -6.40
CA ARG A 85 3.49 -11.44 -5.22
C ARG A 85 3.60 -10.51 -4.03
N LEU A 86 2.74 -10.71 -3.02
CA LEU A 86 2.86 -10.08 -1.72
C LEU A 86 3.70 -10.96 -0.80
N TYR A 87 4.74 -10.37 -0.21
CA TYR A 87 5.67 -11.02 0.72
C TYR A 87 5.64 -10.36 2.09
N GLU A 88 5.89 -11.16 3.12
CA GLU A 88 6.27 -10.71 4.46
C GLU A 88 7.79 -10.71 4.57
N TYR A 89 8.36 -9.74 5.28
CA TYR A 89 9.78 -9.64 5.61
C TYR A 89 9.93 -9.44 7.10
N ASP A 90 10.70 -10.30 7.76
CA ASP A 90 11.13 -10.06 9.15
C ASP A 90 12.12 -8.88 9.17
N ILE A 91 11.85 -7.87 10.01
CA ILE A 91 12.66 -6.64 10.02
C ILE A 91 14.04 -6.81 10.65
N ASN A 92 14.30 -7.87 11.41
CA ASN A 92 15.59 -8.13 12.04
C ASN A 92 16.52 -8.93 11.13
N THR A 93 15.96 -9.90 10.38
CA THR A 93 16.74 -10.83 9.55
C THR A 93 16.69 -10.50 8.07
N GLY A 94 15.65 -9.80 7.59
CA GLY A 94 15.38 -9.57 6.18
C GLY A 94 14.89 -10.82 5.44
N GLU A 95 14.67 -11.94 6.15
CA GLU A 95 14.10 -13.15 5.55
C GLU A 95 12.67 -12.90 5.08
N SER A 96 12.30 -13.49 3.95
CA SER A 96 11.00 -13.26 3.32
C SER A 96 10.21 -14.54 3.09
N GLU A 97 8.89 -14.43 3.25
CA GLU A 97 7.92 -15.48 2.95
C GLU A 97 6.76 -14.92 2.13
N VAL A 98 6.27 -15.69 1.15
CA VAL A 98 5.13 -15.27 0.32
C VAL A 98 3.83 -15.38 1.13
N ILE A 99 3.03 -14.30 1.15
CA ILE A 99 1.73 -14.26 1.85
C ILE A 99 0.61 -14.74 0.92
N LEU A 100 0.58 -14.25 -0.31
CA LEU A 100 -0.47 -14.53 -1.30
C LEU A 100 0.15 -15.13 -2.58
N PRO A 101 0.39 -16.46 -2.62
CA PRO A 101 1.09 -17.09 -3.74
C PRO A 101 0.28 -17.11 -5.05
N ASP A 102 -1.04 -17.14 -4.97
CA ASP A 102 -1.93 -17.32 -6.13
C ASP A 102 -2.43 -16.00 -6.73
N LEU A 103 -2.11 -14.85 -6.11
CA LEU A 103 -2.58 -13.54 -6.54
C LEU A 103 -1.44 -12.66 -7.06
N LYS A 104 -1.63 -12.07 -8.23
CA LYS A 104 -0.75 -11.02 -8.74
C LYS A 104 -1.16 -9.69 -8.11
N VAL A 105 -0.64 -9.41 -6.91
CA VAL A 105 -1.04 -8.24 -6.12
C VAL A 105 -0.44 -6.96 -6.69
N GLY A 106 -1.28 -5.93 -6.91
CA GLY A 106 -0.86 -4.60 -7.34
C GLY A 106 -0.64 -3.63 -6.18
N TYR A 107 -1.61 -3.55 -5.28
CA TYR A 107 -1.59 -2.72 -4.07
C TYR A 107 -2.30 -3.45 -2.95
N HIS A 108 -2.01 -3.11 -1.70
CA HIS A 108 -2.65 -3.77 -0.56
C HIS A 108 -2.78 -2.84 0.65
N VAL A 109 -3.68 -3.21 1.54
CA VAL A 109 -3.82 -2.62 2.88
C VAL A 109 -4.24 -3.71 3.87
N TRP A 110 -3.66 -3.68 5.05
CA TRP A 110 -4.05 -4.58 6.14
C TRP A 110 -5.29 -4.05 6.84
N PHE A 111 -6.38 -4.81 6.80
CA PHE A 111 -7.54 -4.53 7.63
C PHE A 111 -7.32 -5.01 9.07
N SER A 112 -6.81 -6.22 9.21
CA SER A 112 -6.40 -6.85 10.49
C SER A 112 -5.15 -7.71 10.28
N SER A 113 -4.70 -8.43 11.33
CA SER A 113 -3.61 -9.41 11.20
C SER A 113 -3.90 -10.55 10.22
N ASP A 114 -5.17 -10.83 9.96
CA ASP A 114 -5.61 -11.98 9.16
C ASP A 114 -6.35 -11.59 7.88
N ILE A 115 -6.69 -10.31 7.70
CA ILE A 115 -7.47 -9.85 6.56
C ILE A 115 -6.72 -8.75 5.81
N ILE A 116 -6.49 -9.00 4.53
CA ILE A 116 -5.90 -8.05 3.58
C ILE A 116 -6.96 -7.65 2.57
N VAL A 117 -7.06 -6.35 2.28
CA VAL A 117 -7.76 -5.86 1.09
C VAL A 117 -6.69 -5.49 0.08
N CYS A 118 -6.77 -6.03 -1.13
CA CYS A 118 -5.76 -5.79 -2.15
C CYS A 118 -6.38 -5.60 -3.54
N THR A 119 -5.63 -4.96 -4.43
CA THR A 119 -5.93 -4.97 -5.85
C THR A 119 -5.14 -6.08 -6.52
N VAL A 120 -5.81 -6.82 -7.40
CA VAL A 120 -5.20 -7.92 -8.16
C VAL A 120 -5.16 -7.53 -9.63
N LEU A 121 -3.99 -7.66 -10.24
CA LEU A 121 -3.77 -7.35 -11.65
C LEU A 121 -4.39 -8.43 -12.53
N ILE A 122 -5.38 -8.03 -13.35
CA ILE A 122 -6.09 -8.88 -14.31
C ILE A 122 -5.97 -8.24 -15.69
N GLU A 123 -5.10 -8.76 -16.53
CA GLU A 123 -4.87 -8.22 -17.87
C GLU A 123 -4.75 -6.68 -17.90
N ASN A 124 -5.83 -5.98 -18.28
CA ASN A 124 -5.84 -4.53 -18.47
C ASN A 124 -6.55 -3.78 -17.34
N ARG A 125 -6.82 -4.40 -16.21
CA ARG A 125 -7.52 -3.78 -15.05
C ARG A 125 -6.99 -4.33 -13.73
N MET A 126 -7.43 -3.71 -12.65
CA MET A 126 -7.28 -4.23 -11.30
C MET A 126 -8.64 -4.57 -10.71
N ASP A 127 -8.73 -5.68 -10.02
CA ASP A 127 -9.93 -6.10 -9.29
C ASP A 127 -9.66 -6.02 -7.78
N LEU A 128 -10.65 -5.57 -7.00
CA LEU A 128 -10.58 -5.48 -5.54
C LEU A 128 -10.88 -6.85 -4.93
N VAL A 129 -9.95 -7.34 -4.13
CA VAL A 129 -10.02 -8.65 -3.50
C VAL A 129 -9.84 -8.52 -1.99
N ILE A 130 -10.64 -9.24 -1.22
CA ILE A 130 -10.42 -9.49 0.20
C ILE A 130 -9.81 -10.87 0.35
N SER A 131 -8.64 -10.94 1.00
CA SER A 131 -7.95 -12.18 1.33
C SER A 131 -8.03 -12.41 2.83
N ASN A 132 -8.60 -13.54 3.24
CA ASN A 132 -8.62 -14.00 4.63
C ASN A 132 -7.55 -15.09 4.78
N LEU A 133 -6.43 -14.74 5.43
CA LEU A 133 -5.27 -15.63 5.57
C LEU A 133 -5.58 -16.82 6.46
N LYS A 134 -6.38 -16.62 7.52
CA LYS A 134 -6.75 -17.69 8.43
C LYS A 134 -7.68 -18.73 7.80
N ALA A 135 -8.62 -18.28 6.98
CA ALA A 135 -9.53 -19.13 6.25
C ALA A 135 -8.95 -19.64 4.92
N ASN A 136 -7.81 -19.10 4.50
CA ASN A 136 -7.20 -19.34 3.18
C ASN A 136 -8.19 -19.15 2.03
N THR A 137 -8.89 -18.00 2.02
CA THR A 137 -9.92 -17.68 1.02
C THR A 137 -9.70 -16.29 0.43
N ASN A 138 -9.97 -16.18 -0.86
CA ASN A 138 -9.94 -14.92 -1.61
C ASN A 138 -11.33 -14.64 -2.18
N TYR A 139 -11.83 -13.41 -2.00
CA TYR A 139 -13.13 -12.98 -2.49
C TYR A 139 -13.01 -11.70 -3.30
N THR A 140 -13.40 -11.73 -4.57
CA THR A 140 -13.45 -10.54 -5.43
C THR A 140 -14.70 -9.71 -5.10
N VAL A 141 -14.47 -8.49 -4.60
CA VAL A 141 -15.54 -7.54 -4.22
C VAL A 141 -16.04 -6.77 -5.43
N GLN A 142 -15.09 -6.21 -6.20
CA GLN A 142 -15.39 -5.34 -7.33
C GLN A 142 -14.32 -5.47 -8.41
N LYS A 143 -14.75 -5.38 -9.67
CA LYS A 143 -13.85 -5.27 -10.82
C LYS A 143 -13.57 -3.80 -11.13
N ASN A 144 -12.45 -3.54 -11.83
CA ASN A 144 -12.07 -2.24 -12.34
C ASN A 144 -11.95 -1.18 -11.23
N VAL A 145 -10.92 -1.32 -10.40
CA VAL A 145 -10.59 -0.41 -9.30
C VAL A 145 -9.26 0.31 -9.55
N GLY A 146 -9.03 1.40 -8.83
CA GLY A 146 -7.79 2.16 -8.84
C GLY A 146 -6.75 1.62 -7.86
N ARG A 147 -5.67 2.38 -7.70
CA ARG A 147 -4.47 1.95 -6.96
C ARG A 147 -4.46 2.33 -5.48
N SER A 148 -5.19 3.35 -5.05
CA SER A 148 -5.18 3.80 -3.65
C SER A 148 -6.11 2.96 -2.78
N LEU A 149 -5.51 2.35 -1.77
CA LEU A 149 -6.19 1.57 -0.73
C LEU A 149 -5.71 2.05 0.64
N HIS A 150 -6.63 2.45 1.52
CA HIS A 150 -6.28 2.92 2.87
C HIS A 150 -7.31 2.49 3.91
N LYS A 151 -6.87 2.28 5.14
CA LYS A 151 -7.80 2.27 6.28
C LYS A 151 -8.38 3.66 6.46
N ILE A 152 -9.68 3.76 6.64
CA ILE A 152 -10.31 5.03 7.00
C ILE A 152 -10.09 5.24 8.51
N PRO A 153 -9.45 6.35 8.94
CA PRO A 153 -9.17 6.62 10.34
C PRO A 153 -10.41 6.56 11.22
N ASN A 154 -10.23 6.11 12.45
CA ASN A 154 -11.31 6.01 13.46
C ASN A 154 -12.52 5.18 13.01
N SER A 155 -12.33 4.25 12.06
CA SER A 155 -13.39 3.37 11.56
C SER A 155 -12.90 1.93 11.35
N ASN A 156 -13.86 1.02 11.10
CA ASN A 156 -13.60 -0.35 10.65
C ASN A 156 -13.82 -0.48 9.14
N LEU A 157 -13.41 0.54 8.37
CA LEU A 157 -13.61 0.58 6.94
C LEU A 157 -12.25 0.76 6.22
N VAL A 158 -12.24 0.33 4.97
CA VAL A 158 -11.17 0.59 4.00
C VAL A 158 -11.71 1.47 2.89
N SER A 159 -10.96 2.47 2.45
CA SER A 159 -11.27 3.21 1.24
C SER A 159 -10.58 2.61 0.02
N TYR A 160 -11.23 2.71 -1.12
CA TYR A 160 -10.70 2.30 -2.42
C TYR A 160 -11.24 3.19 -3.54
N ILE A 161 -10.58 3.18 -4.68
CA ILE A 161 -11.02 3.89 -5.89
C ILE A 161 -11.84 2.95 -6.76
N SER A 162 -13.08 3.32 -7.06
CA SER A 162 -13.94 2.64 -8.04
C SER A 162 -13.83 3.32 -9.41
N LYS A 163 -13.73 2.49 -10.47
CA LYS A 163 -13.64 2.94 -11.88
C LYS A 163 -14.71 2.28 -12.73
N THR A 164 -15.83 1.86 -12.12
CA THR A 164 -16.90 1.14 -12.81
C THR A 164 -17.94 2.02 -13.48
N ASP A 165 -18.09 3.24 -12.99
CA ASP A 165 -19.06 4.21 -13.48
C ASP A 165 -18.38 5.24 -14.40
N ASP A 166 -19.16 6.15 -14.98
CA ASP A 166 -18.63 7.24 -15.82
C ASP A 166 -17.72 8.22 -15.04
N SER A 167 -17.74 8.13 -13.70
CA SER A 167 -16.90 8.90 -12.79
C SER A 167 -16.03 7.99 -11.93
N VAL A 168 -14.79 8.42 -11.69
CA VAL A 168 -13.89 7.78 -10.73
C VAL A 168 -14.29 8.24 -9.32
N THR A 169 -14.60 7.31 -8.43
CA THR A 169 -15.12 7.62 -7.08
C THR A 169 -14.30 6.94 -5.99
N ILE A 170 -14.19 7.61 -4.84
CA ILE A 170 -13.68 7.04 -3.60
C ILE A 170 -14.86 6.37 -2.88
N ARG A 171 -14.70 5.12 -2.54
CA ARG A 171 -15.70 4.34 -1.83
C ARG A 171 -15.14 3.80 -0.52
N SER A 172 -16.03 3.61 0.45
CA SER A 172 -15.74 2.82 1.64
C SER A 172 -16.12 1.36 1.42
N LEU A 173 -15.44 0.46 2.12
CA LEU A 173 -15.73 -0.97 2.18
C LEU A 173 -15.58 -1.45 3.62
N ASP A 174 -16.59 -2.15 4.12
CA ASP A 174 -16.46 -3.00 5.30
C ASP A 174 -16.01 -4.41 4.82
N PRO A 175 -14.77 -4.84 5.12
CA PRO A 175 -14.27 -6.14 4.64
C PRO A 175 -14.96 -7.34 5.27
N ILE A 176 -15.74 -7.16 6.33
CA ILE A 176 -16.46 -8.25 7.01
C ILE A 176 -17.86 -8.42 6.44
N THR A 177 -18.60 -7.32 6.29
CA THR A 177 -19.98 -7.36 5.80
C THR A 177 -20.10 -7.21 4.29
N LEU A 178 -19.00 -6.85 3.61
CA LEU A 178 -18.91 -6.54 2.18
C LEU A 178 -19.73 -5.30 1.75
N LYS A 179 -20.22 -4.53 2.72
CA LYS A 179 -20.98 -3.31 2.44
C LYS A 179 -20.02 -2.24 1.93
N SER A 180 -20.36 -1.65 0.77
CA SER A 180 -19.62 -0.55 0.16
C SER A 180 -20.52 0.64 -0.08
N GLU A 181 -20.03 1.84 0.23
CA GLU A 181 -20.75 3.10 0.01
C GLU A 181 -19.85 4.09 -0.71
N GLU A 182 -20.43 4.89 -1.60
CA GLU A 182 -19.72 5.99 -2.22
C GLU A 182 -19.49 7.12 -1.21
N LEU A 183 -18.26 7.65 -1.17
CA LEU A 183 -17.91 8.77 -0.31
C LEU A 183 -17.90 10.08 -1.11
N ILE A 184 -17.14 10.10 -2.21
CA ILE A 184 -16.99 11.30 -3.06
C ILE A 184 -16.40 10.93 -4.41
N ALA A 185 -16.72 11.69 -5.45
CA ALA A 185 -16.01 11.62 -6.73
C ALA A 185 -14.60 12.19 -6.61
N THR A 186 -13.63 11.60 -7.32
CA THR A 186 -12.27 12.13 -7.34
C THR A 186 -12.19 13.39 -8.20
N MET A 187 -11.24 14.28 -7.87
CA MET A 187 -10.97 15.47 -8.68
C MET A 187 -10.19 15.07 -9.95
N GLY A 188 -10.73 15.38 -11.11
CA GLY A 188 -10.07 15.12 -12.40
C GLY A 188 -9.70 13.67 -12.68
N GLY A 189 -10.34 12.71 -11.99
CA GLY A 189 -10.00 11.30 -12.13
C GLY A 189 -8.73 10.87 -11.38
N SER A 190 -8.23 11.68 -10.44
CA SER A 190 -7.07 11.33 -9.61
C SER A 190 -7.27 10.00 -8.88
N GLU A 191 -6.26 9.15 -8.91
CA GLU A 191 -6.25 7.87 -8.20
C GLU A 191 -5.36 7.90 -6.95
N ASP A 192 -4.67 9.02 -6.67
CA ASP A 192 -3.77 9.14 -5.53
C ASP A 192 -4.44 9.92 -4.42
N VAL A 193 -4.86 9.20 -3.39
CA VAL A 193 -5.53 9.75 -2.22
C VAL A 193 -4.95 9.14 -0.94
N CYS A 194 -4.94 9.92 0.14
CA CYS A 194 -4.60 9.43 1.48
C CYS A 194 -5.45 10.13 2.54
N TRP A 195 -5.45 9.58 3.76
CA TRP A 195 -6.19 10.12 4.89
C TRP A 195 -5.24 10.74 5.91
N THR A 196 -5.62 11.88 6.48
CA THR A 196 -5.02 12.37 7.73
C THR A 196 -5.59 11.60 8.92
N GLU A 197 -4.91 11.63 10.06
CA GLU A 197 -5.42 11.02 11.31
C GLU A 197 -6.80 11.58 11.74
N ASN A 198 -7.10 12.83 11.39
CA ASN A 198 -8.37 13.49 11.69
C ASN A 198 -9.51 13.08 10.74
N GLY A 199 -9.24 12.28 9.73
CA GLY A 199 -10.24 11.84 8.75
C GLY A 199 -10.42 12.79 7.58
N ASP A 200 -9.50 13.73 7.35
CA ASP A 200 -9.50 14.55 6.14
C ASP A 200 -8.87 13.74 4.98
N LEU A 201 -9.47 13.85 3.81
CA LEU A 201 -8.97 13.24 2.59
C LEU A 201 -8.04 14.22 1.86
N ILE A 202 -6.86 13.74 1.49
CA ILE A 202 -5.87 14.49 0.71
C ILE A 202 -5.72 13.83 -0.66
N THR A 203 -5.74 14.64 -1.72
CA THR A 203 -5.44 14.21 -3.09
C THR A 203 -4.54 15.23 -3.77
N ALA A 204 -3.70 14.77 -4.68
CA ALA A 204 -2.99 15.65 -5.62
C ALA A 204 -3.84 15.85 -6.87
N TYR A 205 -3.86 17.06 -7.37
CA TYR A 205 -4.54 17.43 -8.61
C TYR A 205 -3.58 18.26 -9.48
N ASP A 206 -3.32 17.76 -10.68
CA ASP A 206 -2.58 18.53 -11.68
C ASP A 206 -3.51 19.56 -12.34
N THR A 207 -3.14 20.85 -12.25
CA THR A 207 -3.88 21.97 -12.85
C THR A 207 -3.35 22.28 -14.25
#